data_134601a7f5c81067876f9de50bfb6a42
#
_entry.id   134601a7f5c81067876f9de50bfb6a42
#
_cell.length_a   1.000
_cell.length_b   1.000
_cell.length_c   1.000
_cell.angle_alpha   90.00
_cell.angle_beta   90.00
_cell.angle_gamma   90.00
#
_symmetry.space_group_name_H-M   'P 1'
#
loop_
_entity.id
_entity.type
_entity.pdbx_description
1 polymer ?
#
loop_
_entity_poly.entity_id
_entity_poly.type
_entity_poly.pdbx_seq_one_letter_code
_entity_poly.pdbx_strand_id
1 'polypeptide(L)'
;CSYVCSLFRPEIYQALDLGRHGLEVVPLQGSVSFKQDGDYLGSYHQPTLWRREVARHSKRDADAAVRFDADLMKWCRLIRGFLLRTPPDPASFKIRDAMEFAYLLKRFYSLSESQIYEFIRFFTMSIAEYLEQYFESDIILAHFSGGSIIGTGLGVYSPGTAYVLLHHAMGDVDGNVGSWGFARGGMGSVSAAIGSSFKSHGGEIRTGAEVKNIVVKGRKATGVLLASGEEISAKTVVSNLDAKRTFLSLMKAKDIPQDLIKRAANFKIRGSSGKVNIALDGMPEFPALPKGSPLTLGHMHFTDTLERLERAYDDWKDDKWSKDPYVDMVIPTQYDPTMSPPGKHMMSVFVQYCPVEPEGGWTDEKRDAFGATVIDQIGDYSPNFKDLILHAEIRTPRELEAEVGLTEGNIFQGELTLDQLMFNRPFPGYAQYRGPVKNMYMCSSSNHPGGGVMGAPGANAAREILRDLGRTDTTPEDFGDD
;
A
#
# COMPACT_ATOMS: atom_id res chain seq x y z
N CYS A 1 -8.14 4.42 -5.44
CA CYS A 1 -7.05 3.92 -6.30
C CYS A 1 -6.60 2.51 -5.93
N SER A 2 -6.82 2.05 -4.68
CA SER A 2 -6.59 0.64 -4.34
C SER A 2 -7.57 -0.28 -5.07
N TYR A 3 -7.14 -1.48 -5.43
CA TYR A 3 -7.95 -2.51 -6.06
C TYR A 3 -8.14 -3.73 -5.17
N VAL A 4 -7.35 -3.83 -4.10
CA VAL A 4 -7.39 -4.90 -3.10
C VAL A 4 -7.10 -4.36 -1.70
N CYS A 5 -7.42 -5.16 -0.68
CA CYS A 5 -7.23 -4.87 0.72
C CYS A 5 -6.53 -6.08 1.36
N SER A 6 -5.34 -5.88 1.91
CA SER A 6 -4.62 -6.95 2.63
C SER A 6 -4.19 -6.51 4.01
N LEU A 7 -3.70 -5.28 4.13
CA LEU A 7 -3.06 -4.75 5.34
C LEU A 7 -4.05 -4.19 6.36
N PHE A 8 -5.36 -4.17 6.05
CA PHE A 8 -6.37 -3.64 6.97
C PHE A 8 -6.37 -4.47 8.26
N ARG A 9 -6.12 -3.77 9.37
CA ARG A 9 -5.89 -4.45 10.65
C ARG A 9 -7.18 -5.01 11.23
N PRO A 10 -7.23 -6.32 11.57
CA PRO A 10 -8.39 -6.95 12.21
C PRO A 10 -8.83 -6.24 13.48
N GLU A 11 -7.87 -5.72 14.25
CA GLU A 11 -8.13 -4.98 15.49
C GLU A 11 -8.93 -3.69 15.23
N ILE A 12 -8.66 -3.01 14.11
CA ILE A 12 -9.41 -1.82 13.70
C ILE A 12 -10.79 -2.20 13.16
N TYR A 13 -10.87 -3.30 12.40
CA TYR A 13 -12.14 -3.84 11.92
C TYR A 13 -13.09 -4.13 13.09
N GLN A 14 -12.58 -4.77 14.14
CA GLN A 14 -13.35 -5.08 15.34
C GLN A 14 -13.68 -3.83 16.18
N ALA A 15 -12.68 -2.97 16.44
CA ALA A 15 -12.86 -1.77 17.25
C ALA A 15 -13.91 -0.79 16.67
N LEU A 16 -14.04 -0.75 15.35
CA LEU A 16 -15.01 0.10 14.64
C LEU A 16 -16.29 -0.64 14.25
N ASP A 17 -16.43 -1.93 14.62
CA ASP A 17 -17.58 -2.79 14.29
C ASP A 17 -17.94 -2.75 12.78
N LEU A 18 -16.90 -2.79 11.90
CA LEU A 18 -17.07 -2.51 10.47
C LEU A 18 -17.96 -3.53 9.75
N GLY A 19 -18.00 -4.77 10.22
CA GLY A 19 -18.94 -5.79 9.71
C GLY A 19 -20.40 -5.35 9.85
N ARG A 20 -20.76 -4.75 11.00
CA ARG A 20 -22.09 -4.18 11.24
C ARG A 20 -22.37 -2.96 10.37
N HIS A 21 -21.31 -2.26 9.94
CA HIS A 21 -21.39 -1.14 9.03
C HIS A 21 -21.26 -1.54 7.56
N GLY A 22 -21.37 -2.84 7.23
CA GLY A 22 -21.49 -3.38 5.89
C GLY A 22 -20.15 -3.68 5.19
N LEU A 23 -19.02 -3.69 5.90
CA LEU A 23 -17.75 -4.10 5.30
C LEU A 23 -17.63 -5.63 5.32
N GLU A 24 -17.51 -6.21 4.15
CA GLU A 24 -17.16 -7.61 3.94
C GLU A 24 -15.91 -7.68 3.04
N VAL A 25 -14.85 -8.31 3.52
CA VAL A 25 -13.62 -8.54 2.76
C VAL A 25 -13.53 -10.00 2.39
N VAL A 26 -13.51 -10.30 1.09
CA VAL A 26 -13.45 -11.66 0.56
C VAL A 26 -11.99 -11.99 0.22
N PRO A 27 -11.42 -13.10 0.74
CA PRO A 27 -10.06 -13.50 0.38
C PRO A 27 -9.93 -13.84 -1.10
N LEU A 28 -8.86 -13.37 -1.74
CA LEU A 28 -8.49 -13.76 -3.10
C LEU A 28 -7.95 -15.20 -3.10
N GLN A 29 -8.19 -15.93 -4.20
CA GLN A 29 -7.83 -17.35 -4.31
C GLN A 29 -6.50 -17.53 -5.07
N GLY A 30 -5.39 -17.14 -4.45
CA GLY A 30 -4.07 -17.29 -5.06
C GLY A 30 -3.71 -16.18 -6.05
N SER A 31 -2.79 -16.49 -6.95
CA SER A 31 -2.34 -15.58 -8.01
C SER A 31 -1.74 -16.37 -9.18
N VAL A 32 -1.54 -15.70 -10.30
CA VAL A 32 -0.86 -16.28 -11.46
C VAL A 32 0.08 -15.26 -12.09
N SER A 33 1.28 -15.71 -12.46
CA SER A 33 2.20 -14.97 -13.33
C SER A 33 2.28 -15.66 -14.67
N PHE A 34 2.01 -14.93 -15.74
CA PHE A 34 2.08 -15.44 -17.11
C PHE A 34 3.48 -15.24 -17.69
N LYS A 35 3.92 -16.20 -18.51
CA LYS A 35 5.16 -16.14 -19.28
C LYS A 35 4.87 -15.80 -20.73
N GLN A 36 5.83 -15.15 -21.39
CA GLN A 36 5.72 -14.81 -22.80
C GLN A 36 5.68 -16.05 -23.72
N ASP A 37 6.23 -17.18 -23.28
CA ASP A 37 6.23 -18.44 -24.03
C ASP A 37 4.92 -19.24 -23.96
N GLY A 38 3.91 -18.69 -23.28
CA GLY A 38 2.57 -19.31 -23.12
C GLY A 38 2.48 -20.25 -21.92
N ASP A 39 3.52 -20.33 -21.05
CA ASP A 39 3.46 -21.01 -19.75
C ASP A 39 3.03 -20.03 -18.63
N TYR A 40 2.89 -20.52 -17.42
CA TYR A 40 2.50 -19.72 -16.25
C TYR A 40 3.05 -20.31 -14.95
N LEU A 41 3.09 -19.51 -13.89
CA LEU A 41 3.27 -19.94 -12.50
C LEU A 41 2.01 -19.63 -11.71
N GLY A 42 1.30 -20.64 -11.22
CA GLY A 42 0.14 -20.48 -10.34
C GLY A 42 0.51 -20.55 -8.88
N SER A 43 0.15 -19.53 -8.09
CA SER A 43 0.30 -19.56 -6.63
C SER A 43 -1.01 -20.02 -5.98
N TYR A 44 -0.92 -20.99 -5.09
CA TYR A 44 -2.07 -21.62 -4.42
C TYR A 44 -1.90 -21.53 -2.90
N HIS A 45 -2.99 -21.26 -2.18
CA HIS A 45 -2.99 -21.30 -0.71
C HIS A 45 -2.72 -22.69 -0.15
N GLN A 46 -3.00 -23.76 -0.91
CA GLN A 46 -2.71 -25.13 -0.50
C GLN A 46 -1.21 -25.43 -0.70
N PRO A 47 -0.43 -25.73 0.37
CA PRO A 47 1.02 -25.91 0.26
C PRO A 47 1.44 -27.03 -0.70
N THR A 48 0.64 -28.10 -0.79
CA THR A 48 0.91 -29.23 -1.71
C THR A 48 0.75 -28.86 -3.16
N LEU A 49 -0.26 -28.02 -3.51
CA LEU A 49 -0.45 -27.52 -4.86
C LEU A 49 0.63 -26.50 -5.21
N TRP A 50 0.94 -25.59 -4.30
CA TRP A 50 2.00 -24.62 -4.46
C TRP A 50 3.35 -25.30 -4.73
N ARG A 51 3.76 -26.25 -3.87
CA ARG A 51 5.01 -27.01 -4.07
C ARG A 51 5.05 -27.75 -5.41
N ARG A 52 3.92 -28.36 -5.83
CA ARG A 52 3.82 -29.05 -7.12
C ARG A 52 3.99 -28.07 -8.29
N GLU A 53 3.40 -26.92 -8.18
CA GLU A 53 3.48 -25.87 -9.21
C GLU A 53 4.90 -25.31 -9.34
N VAL A 54 5.55 -24.97 -8.23
CA VAL A 54 6.95 -24.54 -8.22
C VAL A 54 7.87 -25.63 -8.79
N ALA A 55 7.64 -26.91 -8.46
CA ALA A 55 8.41 -28.03 -8.96
C ALA A 55 8.30 -28.24 -10.49
N ARG A 56 7.29 -27.67 -11.13
CA ARG A 56 7.13 -27.65 -12.59
C ARG A 56 8.21 -26.82 -13.26
N HIS A 57 8.67 -25.76 -12.57
CA HIS A 57 9.72 -24.84 -13.03
C HIS A 57 11.10 -25.24 -12.49
N SER A 58 11.21 -25.51 -11.19
CA SER A 58 12.45 -25.97 -10.55
C SER A 58 12.14 -26.84 -9.33
N LYS A 59 12.72 -28.06 -9.31
CA LYS A 59 12.61 -28.94 -8.13
C LYS A 59 13.37 -28.40 -6.94
N ARG A 60 14.52 -27.73 -7.17
CA ARG A 60 15.32 -27.07 -6.14
C ARG A 60 14.52 -25.95 -5.48
N ASP A 61 13.83 -25.15 -6.28
CA ASP A 61 13.02 -24.03 -5.80
C ASP A 61 11.80 -24.51 -5.01
N ALA A 62 11.21 -25.65 -5.38
CA ALA A 62 10.12 -26.26 -4.63
C ALA A 62 10.53 -26.69 -3.20
N ASP A 63 11.77 -27.10 -3.02
CA ASP A 63 12.31 -27.42 -1.69
C ASP A 63 12.70 -26.15 -0.92
N ALA A 64 13.18 -25.11 -1.62
CA ALA A 64 13.52 -23.82 -1.05
C ALA A 64 12.30 -22.99 -0.64
N ALA A 65 11.17 -23.11 -1.34
CA ALA A 65 9.95 -22.36 -1.08
C ALA A 65 9.44 -22.51 0.36
N VAL A 66 9.52 -23.71 0.93
CA VAL A 66 9.11 -23.96 2.32
C VAL A 66 9.96 -23.16 3.32
N ARG A 67 11.26 -23.06 3.06
CA ARG A 67 12.19 -22.29 3.90
C ARG A 67 11.95 -20.80 3.72
N PHE A 68 11.77 -20.34 2.49
CA PHE A 68 11.45 -18.96 2.18
C PHE A 68 10.18 -18.49 2.90
N ASP A 69 9.08 -19.25 2.80
CA ASP A 69 7.82 -18.95 3.46
C ASP A 69 7.98 -18.86 4.98
N ALA A 70 8.71 -19.81 5.58
CA ALA A 70 8.97 -19.83 7.02
C ALA A 70 9.76 -18.58 7.48
N ASP A 71 10.80 -18.20 6.73
CA ASP A 71 11.62 -17.04 7.04
C ASP A 71 10.84 -15.72 6.84
N LEU A 72 10.08 -15.59 5.76
CA LEU A 72 9.25 -14.42 5.52
C LEU A 72 8.19 -14.26 6.62
N MET A 73 7.50 -15.36 7.01
CA MET A 73 6.51 -15.33 8.08
C MET A 73 7.13 -15.02 9.45
N LYS A 74 8.34 -15.46 9.71
CA LYS A 74 9.09 -15.07 10.93
C LYS A 74 9.28 -13.57 11.00
N TRP A 75 9.71 -12.95 9.91
CA TRP A 75 9.88 -11.49 9.83
C TRP A 75 8.53 -10.74 9.89
N CYS A 76 7.49 -11.27 9.26
CA CYS A 76 6.14 -10.71 9.38
C CYS A 76 5.67 -10.65 10.83
N ARG A 77 5.78 -11.75 11.59
CA ARG A 77 5.39 -11.79 13.02
C ARG A 77 6.18 -10.80 13.86
N LEU A 78 7.49 -10.67 13.59
CA LEU A 78 8.34 -9.72 14.31
C LEU A 78 7.85 -8.27 14.12
N ILE A 79 7.58 -7.87 12.87
CA ILE A 79 7.27 -6.47 12.51
C ILE A 79 5.79 -6.13 12.76
N ARG A 80 4.86 -7.08 12.62
CA ARG A 80 3.42 -6.83 12.87
C ARG A 80 3.16 -6.21 14.24
N GLY A 81 3.88 -6.64 15.28
CA GLY A 81 3.75 -6.09 16.63
C GLY A 81 4.05 -4.59 16.74
N PHE A 82 4.65 -3.98 15.73
CA PHE A 82 4.99 -2.54 15.74
C PHE A 82 3.98 -1.67 14.99
N LEU A 83 3.13 -2.27 14.15
CA LEU A 83 2.23 -1.52 13.26
C LEU A 83 1.23 -0.65 14.02
N LEU A 84 0.68 -1.17 15.10
CA LEU A 84 -0.29 -0.47 15.95
C LEU A 84 0.33 0.21 17.17
N ARG A 85 1.63 0.51 17.13
CA ARG A 85 2.33 1.21 18.22
C ARG A 85 2.89 2.55 17.73
N THR A 86 2.96 3.51 18.64
CA THR A 86 3.61 4.79 18.36
C THR A 86 5.13 4.58 18.39
N PRO A 87 5.88 4.95 17.34
CA PRO A 87 7.32 4.82 17.37
C PRO A 87 7.95 5.62 18.53
N PRO A 88 8.88 5.03 19.28
CA PRO A 88 9.61 5.79 20.29
C PRO A 88 10.50 6.86 19.65
N ASP A 89 10.71 7.96 20.34
CA ASP A 89 11.69 8.97 19.92
C ASP A 89 13.08 8.58 20.46
N PRO A 90 14.04 8.24 19.59
CA PRO A 90 15.39 7.82 20.03
C PRO A 90 16.19 8.92 20.71
N ALA A 91 15.80 10.19 20.57
CA ALA A 91 16.42 11.32 21.23
C ALA A 91 15.71 11.74 22.54
N SER A 92 14.66 11.02 22.93
CA SER A 92 13.86 11.33 24.11
C SER A 92 14.31 10.53 25.33
N PHE A 93 14.35 11.20 26.48
CA PHE A 93 14.58 10.57 27.80
C PHE A 93 13.29 10.32 28.59
N LYS A 94 12.10 10.41 27.93
CA LYS A 94 10.82 10.14 28.58
C LYS A 94 10.68 8.66 28.89
N ILE A 95 10.14 8.34 30.06
CA ILE A 95 9.90 6.96 30.53
C ILE A 95 9.12 6.17 29.45
N ARG A 96 8.14 6.80 28.81
CA ARG A 96 7.34 6.19 27.77
C ARG A 96 8.19 5.71 26.59
N ASP A 97 9.06 6.56 26.06
CA ASP A 97 9.92 6.19 24.95
C ASP A 97 10.88 5.05 25.35
N ALA A 98 11.39 5.07 26.58
CA ALA A 98 12.19 4.00 27.13
C ALA A 98 11.41 2.68 27.22
N MET A 99 10.12 2.73 27.63
CA MET A 99 9.25 1.53 27.67
C MET A 99 8.97 0.97 26.26
N GLU A 100 8.70 1.83 25.28
CA GLU A 100 8.51 1.40 23.89
C GLU A 100 9.81 0.80 23.31
N PHE A 101 10.99 1.36 23.61
CA PHE A 101 12.26 0.74 23.25
C PHE A 101 12.47 -0.60 23.95
N ALA A 102 12.12 -0.72 25.23
CA ALA A 102 12.19 -2.01 25.92
C ALA A 102 11.27 -3.05 25.30
N TYR A 103 10.07 -2.67 24.85
CA TYR A 103 9.17 -3.54 24.11
C TYR A 103 9.80 -4.00 22.78
N LEU A 104 10.38 -3.07 22.01
CA LEU A 104 11.07 -3.40 20.78
C LEU A 104 12.21 -4.40 21.05
N LEU A 105 13.07 -4.12 22.03
CA LEU A 105 14.18 -4.99 22.40
C LEU A 105 13.72 -6.38 22.86
N LYS A 106 12.61 -6.46 23.62
CA LYS A 106 12.04 -7.73 24.05
C LYS A 106 11.67 -8.62 22.85
N ARG A 107 11.11 -8.05 21.79
CA ARG A 107 10.77 -8.82 20.58
C ARG A 107 12.01 -9.33 19.85
N PHE A 108 13.09 -8.57 19.83
CA PHE A 108 14.38 -9.02 19.26
C PHE A 108 15.15 -9.98 20.17
N TYR A 109 14.87 -9.99 21.47
CA TYR A 109 15.57 -10.85 22.44
C TYR A 109 15.36 -12.35 22.18
N SER A 110 14.26 -12.74 21.55
CA SER A 110 14.00 -14.13 21.17
C SER A 110 14.80 -14.60 19.96
N LEU A 111 15.47 -13.69 19.23
CA LEU A 111 16.28 -14.01 18.07
C LEU A 111 17.69 -14.44 18.50
N SER A 112 18.24 -15.45 17.83
CA SER A 112 19.66 -15.77 17.94
C SER A 112 20.51 -14.66 17.30
N GLU A 113 21.81 -14.65 17.63
CA GLU A 113 22.76 -13.71 17.01
C GLU A 113 22.72 -13.77 15.48
N SER A 114 22.74 -14.97 14.90
CA SER A 114 22.63 -15.18 13.46
C SER A 114 21.34 -14.57 12.88
N GLN A 115 20.20 -14.77 13.55
CA GLN A 115 18.91 -14.22 13.12
C GLN A 115 18.85 -12.68 13.18
N ILE A 116 19.56 -12.05 14.12
CA ILE A 116 19.68 -10.59 14.17
C ILE A 116 20.43 -10.08 12.93
N TYR A 117 21.55 -10.70 12.56
CA TYR A 117 22.30 -10.34 11.35
C TYR A 117 21.49 -10.62 10.07
N GLU A 118 20.79 -11.74 10.01
CA GLU A 118 19.88 -12.07 8.90
C GLU A 118 18.77 -11.03 8.75
N PHE A 119 18.17 -10.58 9.85
CA PHE A 119 17.14 -9.55 9.85
C PHE A 119 17.69 -8.21 9.34
N ILE A 120 18.86 -7.77 9.82
CA ILE A 120 19.50 -6.53 9.37
C ILE A 120 19.80 -6.59 7.87
N ARG A 121 20.35 -7.71 7.39
CA ARG A 121 20.61 -7.93 5.97
C ARG A 121 19.32 -7.89 5.17
N PHE A 122 18.32 -8.68 5.55
CA PHE A 122 17.00 -8.68 4.92
C PHE A 122 16.42 -7.27 4.82
N PHE A 123 16.47 -6.49 5.90
CA PHE A 123 15.91 -5.16 5.95
C PHE A 123 16.60 -4.17 5.00
N THR A 124 17.86 -4.39 4.66
CA THR A 124 18.68 -3.50 3.83
C THR A 124 18.88 -4.00 2.40
N MET A 125 18.67 -5.28 2.13
CA MET A 125 18.90 -5.89 0.82
C MET A 125 17.88 -5.43 -0.24
N SER A 126 18.28 -5.57 -1.50
CA SER A 126 17.32 -5.59 -2.60
C SER A 126 16.50 -6.89 -2.57
N ILE A 127 15.32 -6.85 -3.18
CA ILE A 127 14.49 -8.06 -3.28
C ILE A 127 15.16 -9.11 -4.18
N ALA A 128 15.83 -8.69 -5.25
CA ALA A 128 16.57 -9.61 -6.12
C ALA A 128 17.62 -10.40 -5.33
N GLU A 129 18.52 -9.71 -4.61
CA GLU A 129 19.54 -10.37 -3.78
C GLU A 129 18.94 -11.25 -2.68
N TYR A 130 17.79 -10.87 -2.11
CA TYR A 130 17.14 -11.70 -1.10
C TYR A 130 16.56 -12.98 -1.70
N LEU A 131 15.84 -12.89 -2.81
CA LEU A 131 15.19 -14.05 -3.45
C LEU A 131 16.21 -15.00 -4.09
N GLU A 132 17.29 -14.51 -4.68
CA GLU A 132 18.36 -15.33 -5.29
C GLU A 132 19.07 -16.27 -4.26
N GLN A 133 18.94 -16.01 -2.95
CA GLN A 133 19.42 -16.93 -1.91
C GLN A 133 18.58 -18.20 -1.82
N TYR A 134 17.34 -18.18 -2.31
CA TYR A 134 16.39 -19.28 -2.28
C TYR A 134 16.16 -19.89 -3.66
N PHE A 135 15.95 -19.06 -4.68
CA PHE A 135 15.40 -19.44 -5.97
C PHE A 135 16.38 -19.22 -7.12
N GLU A 136 16.24 -20.05 -8.16
CA GLU A 136 17.01 -19.95 -9.41
C GLU A 136 16.11 -19.72 -10.65
N SER A 137 14.79 -19.92 -10.52
CA SER A 137 13.85 -19.81 -11.61
C SER A 137 13.37 -18.37 -11.79
N ASP A 138 13.57 -17.78 -12.97
CA ASP A 138 13.23 -16.39 -13.29
C ASP A 138 11.77 -16.06 -12.97
N ILE A 139 10.83 -16.95 -13.34
CA ILE A 139 9.40 -16.71 -13.11
C ILE A 139 9.05 -16.66 -11.61
N ILE A 140 9.74 -17.45 -10.78
CA ILE A 140 9.53 -17.46 -9.33
C ILE A 140 10.11 -16.20 -8.71
N LEU A 141 11.30 -15.79 -9.14
CA LEU A 141 11.93 -14.54 -8.74
C LEU A 141 11.05 -13.33 -9.09
N ALA A 142 10.54 -13.28 -10.33
CA ALA A 142 9.66 -12.20 -10.78
C ALA A 142 8.32 -12.19 -10.03
N HIS A 143 7.73 -13.36 -9.77
CA HIS A 143 6.44 -13.51 -9.06
C HIS A 143 6.48 -12.85 -7.68
N PHE A 144 7.51 -13.14 -6.88
CA PHE A 144 7.65 -12.55 -5.56
C PHE A 144 8.09 -11.08 -5.60
N SER A 145 8.85 -10.69 -6.64
CA SER A 145 9.37 -9.33 -6.77
C SER A 145 8.27 -8.29 -7.06
N GLY A 146 7.16 -8.68 -7.68
CA GLY A 146 6.02 -7.77 -7.91
C GLY A 146 5.58 -7.07 -6.64
N GLY A 147 5.39 -7.82 -5.53
CA GLY A 147 5.01 -7.27 -4.23
C GLY A 147 6.04 -6.34 -3.59
N SER A 148 7.29 -6.33 -4.08
CA SER A 148 8.38 -5.54 -3.50
C SER A 148 8.54 -4.15 -4.11
N ILE A 149 7.88 -3.88 -5.21
CA ILE A 149 7.98 -2.59 -5.92
C ILE A 149 6.71 -1.75 -5.79
N ILE A 150 5.57 -2.35 -5.49
CA ILE A 150 4.26 -1.66 -5.46
C ILE A 150 4.33 -0.33 -4.69
N GLY A 151 3.98 0.75 -5.38
CA GLY A 151 3.84 2.08 -4.81
C GLY A 151 5.15 2.78 -4.44
N THR A 152 6.30 2.23 -4.81
CA THR A 152 7.62 2.81 -4.56
C THR A 152 8.28 3.30 -5.84
N GLY A 153 9.14 4.30 -5.74
CA GLY A 153 10.06 4.71 -6.82
C GLY A 153 11.39 3.95 -6.72
N LEU A 154 11.32 2.61 -6.59
CA LEU A 154 12.46 1.71 -6.44
C LEU A 154 12.32 0.54 -7.42
N GLY A 155 13.43 0.08 -8.00
CA GLY A 155 13.51 -1.15 -8.82
C GLY A 155 13.85 -2.38 -7.98
N VAL A 156 13.80 -3.55 -8.60
CA VAL A 156 14.03 -4.84 -7.91
C VAL A 156 15.45 -5.01 -7.35
N TYR A 157 16.42 -4.31 -7.90
CA TYR A 157 17.80 -4.26 -7.40
C TYR A 157 18.08 -3.08 -6.45
N SER A 158 17.06 -2.26 -6.15
CA SER A 158 17.23 -1.15 -5.21
C SER A 158 17.28 -1.66 -3.76
N PRO A 159 18.23 -1.17 -2.93
CA PRO A 159 18.30 -1.55 -1.51
C PRO A 159 17.03 -1.23 -0.75
N GLY A 160 16.63 -2.12 0.17
CA GLY A 160 15.45 -1.98 1.02
C GLY A 160 14.15 -2.48 0.38
N THR A 161 14.15 -2.98 -0.86
CA THR A 161 12.94 -3.52 -1.49
C THR A 161 12.50 -4.87 -0.91
N ALA A 162 13.39 -5.61 -0.25
CA ALA A 162 12.99 -6.79 0.53
C ALA A 162 12.04 -6.41 1.69
N TYR A 163 12.23 -5.24 2.32
CA TYR A 163 11.27 -4.72 3.31
C TYR A 163 9.90 -4.39 2.69
N VAL A 164 9.87 -3.90 1.45
CA VAL A 164 8.59 -3.60 0.78
C VAL A 164 7.80 -4.89 0.52
N LEU A 165 8.46 -6.00 0.16
CA LEU A 165 7.81 -7.31 0.12
C LEU A 165 7.23 -7.69 1.49
N LEU A 166 8.03 -7.54 2.56
CA LEU A 166 7.56 -7.81 3.92
C LEU A 166 6.33 -6.99 4.27
N HIS A 167 6.35 -5.69 3.94
CA HIS A 167 5.22 -4.80 4.18
C HIS A 167 3.92 -5.35 3.57
N HIS A 168 3.96 -5.82 2.34
CA HIS A 168 2.81 -6.41 1.66
C HIS A 168 2.44 -7.82 2.16
N ALA A 169 3.42 -8.58 2.66
CA ALA A 169 3.19 -9.92 3.22
C ALA A 169 2.61 -9.90 4.65
N MET A 170 2.57 -8.75 5.32
CA MET A 170 2.00 -8.61 6.67
C MET A 170 0.47 -8.52 6.71
N GLY A 171 -0.20 -8.64 5.58
CA GLY A 171 -1.66 -8.63 5.49
C GLY A 171 -2.30 -9.76 6.28
N ASP A 172 -3.56 -9.56 6.63
CA ASP A 172 -4.35 -10.56 7.34
C ASP A 172 -5.80 -10.42 6.90
N VAL A 173 -6.28 -11.40 6.18
CA VAL A 173 -7.68 -11.47 5.79
C VAL A 173 -8.23 -12.76 6.36
N ASP A 174 -9.21 -12.64 7.23
CA ASP A 174 -9.92 -13.76 7.86
C ASP A 174 -9.00 -14.71 8.66
N GLY A 175 -7.98 -14.14 9.35
CA GLY A 175 -6.99 -14.89 10.12
C GLY A 175 -5.86 -15.52 9.30
N ASN A 176 -5.85 -15.33 7.98
CA ASN A 176 -4.81 -15.85 7.11
C ASN A 176 -3.74 -14.77 6.82
N VAL A 177 -2.60 -14.88 7.49
CA VAL A 177 -1.47 -13.96 7.30
C VAL A 177 -0.89 -14.12 5.89
N GLY A 178 -0.62 -13.00 5.23
CA GLY A 178 -0.15 -12.94 3.85
C GLY A 178 -1.26 -12.96 2.80
N SER A 179 -2.51 -13.16 3.20
CA SER A 179 -3.64 -13.14 2.29
C SER A 179 -4.04 -11.73 1.88
N TRP A 180 -4.51 -11.63 0.64
CA TRP A 180 -5.10 -10.42 0.08
C TRP A 180 -6.60 -10.62 -0.09
N GLY A 181 -7.37 -9.55 -0.04
CA GLY A 181 -8.81 -9.61 -0.15
C GLY A 181 -9.40 -8.50 -1.02
N PHE A 182 -10.64 -8.71 -1.39
CA PHE A 182 -11.44 -7.75 -2.12
C PHE A 182 -12.63 -7.33 -1.25
N ALA A 183 -12.88 -6.03 -1.12
CA ALA A 183 -14.03 -5.52 -0.39
C ALA A 183 -15.28 -5.56 -1.29
N ARG A 184 -16.36 -6.23 -0.86
CA ARG A 184 -17.64 -6.26 -1.59
C ARG A 184 -18.17 -4.85 -1.84
N GLY A 185 -18.72 -4.62 -3.00
CA GLY A 185 -19.13 -3.29 -3.47
C GLY A 185 -17.96 -2.40 -3.89
N GLY A 186 -16.74 -2.94 -3.95
CA GLY A 186 -15.52 -2.23 -4.31
C GLY A 186 -14.79 -1.63 -3.11
N MET A 187 -13.56 -1.17 -3.33
CA MET A 187 -12.70 -0.65 -2.26
C MET A 187 -13.25 0.61 -1.56
N GLY A 188 -14.20 1.32 -2.18
CA GLY A 188 -14.93 2.43 -1.56
C GLY A 188 -15.75 2.02 -0.36
N SER A 189 -16.15 0.74 -0.25
CA SER A 189 -16.92 0.21 0.90
C SER A 189 -16.11 0.27 2.21
N VAL A 190 -14.78 0.19 2.15
CA VAL A 190 -13.90 0.33 3.33
C VAL A 190 -14.10 1.73 3.95
N SER A 191 -13.99 2.79 3.15
CA SER A 191 -14.19 4.16 3.64
C SER A 191 -15.63 4.44 3.99
N ALA A 192 -16.59 3.86 3.28
CA ALA A 192 -18.01 4.00 3.58
C ALA A 192 -18.37 3.38 4.95
N ALA A 193 -17.85 2.19 5.24
CA ALA A 193 -18.07 1.52 6.54
C ALA A 193 -17.44 2.29 7.70
N ILE A 194 -16.21 2.79 7.53
CA ILE A 194 -15.55 3.66 8.54
C ILE A 194 -16.39 4.93 8.75
N GLY A 195 -16.85 5.56 7.66
CA GLY A 195 -17.71 6.73 7.74
C GLY A 195 -19.06 6.46 8.42
N SER A 196 -19.64 5.28 8.18
CA SER A 196 -20.88 4.83 8.86
C SER A 196 -20.65 4.62 10.36
N SER A 197 -19.57 3.94 10.74
CA SER A 197 -19.16 3.78 12.14
C SER A 197 -18.94 5.14 12.80
N PHE A 198 -18.21 6.06 12.17
CA PHE A 198 -17.99 7.42 12.68
C PHE A 198 -19.31 8.16 12.94
N LYS A 199 -20.27 8.09 12.01
CA LYS A 199 -21.60 8.71 12.17
C LYS A 199 -22.39 8.09 13.33
N SER A 200 -22.31 6.78 13.54
CA SER A 200 -22.99 6.09 14.64
C SER A 200 -22.50 6.53 16.03
N HIS A 201 -21.27 7.06 16.08
CA HIS A 201 -20.69 7.68 17.28
C HIS A 201 -20.92 9.21 17.36
N GLY A 202 -21.82 9.77 16.54
CA GLY A 202 -22.17 11.19 16.55
C GLY A 202 -21.24 12.07 15.71
N GLY A 203 -20.40 11.48 14.85
CA GLY A 203 -19.55 12.23 13.93
C GLY A 203 -20.32 12.82 12.76
N GLU A 204 -19.90 14.00 12.27
CA GLU A 204 -20.46 14.69 11.11
C GLU A 204 -19.46 14.66 9.95
N ILE A 205 -19.94 14.27 8.76
CA ILE A 205 -19.15 14.27 7.51
C ILE A 205 -19.70 15.37 6.59
N ARG A 206 -18.83 16.31 6.19
CA ARG A 206 -19.12 17.34 5.21
C ARG A 206 -18.29 17.08 3.95
N THR A 207 -18.97 16.84 2.84
CA THR A 207 -18.37 16.76 1.50
C THR A 207 -18.45 18.14 0.80
N GLY A 208 -17.64 18.35 -0.24
CA GLY A 208 -17.56 19.65 -0.91
C GLY A 208 -17.01 20.78 -0.02
N ALA A 209 -16.31 20.43 1.07
CA ALA A 209 -15.77 21.33 2.09
C ALA A 209 -14.24 21.34 2.04
N GLU A 210 -13.66 21.79 0.92
CA GLU A 210 -12.21 21.86 0.74
C GLU A 210 -11.57 22.77 1.80
N VAL A 211 -10.59 22.23 2.52
CA VAL A 211 -9.81 22.97 3.53
C VAL A 211 -8.68 23.73 2.84
N LYS A 212 -8.71 25.05 2.94
CA LYS A 212 -7.68 25.96 2.39
C LYS A 212 -6.52 26.16 3.35
N ASN A 213 -6.79 26.31 4.65
CA ASN A 213 -5.75 26.52 5.65
C ASN A 213 -6.13 25.93 7.02
N ILE A 214 -5.12 25.52 7.79
CA ILE A 214 -5.23 25.31 9.23
C ILE A 214 -5.07 26.66 9.93
N VAL A 215 -6.04 27.01 10.78
CA VAL A 215 -6.04 28.28 11.52
C VAL A 215 -5.19 28.12 12.77
N VAL A 216 -4.14 28.97 12.88
CA VAL A 216 -3.22 28.97 14.05
C VAL A 216 -3.33 30.32 14.77
N LYS A 217 -3.65 30.26 16.07
CA LYS A 217 -3.69 31.44 16.98
C LYS A 217 -2.88 31.11 18.24
N GLY A 218 -1.91 31.96 18.60
CA GLY A 218 -1.09 31.74 19.80
C GLY A 218 -0.34 30.40 19.82
N ARG A 219 0.22 29.96 18.69
CA ARG A 219 0.93 28.66 18.52
C ARG A 219 0.03 27.43 18.81
N LYS A 220 -1.28 27.55 18.59
CA LYS A 220 -2.24 26.45 18.69
C LYS A 220 -3.09 26.40 17.43
N ALA A 221 -3.34 25.22 16.91
CA ALA A 221 -4.39 25.01 15.93
C ALA A 221 -5.74 25.25 16.62
N THR A 222 -6.58 26.07 16.02
CA THR A 222 -7.89 26.48 16.57
C THR A 222 -9.05 26.18 15.63
N GLY A 223 -8.76 25.62 14.45
CA GLY A 223 -9.77 25.30 13.46
C GLY A 223 -9.21 25.22 12.06
N VAL A 224 -10.07 25.25 11.08
CA VAL A 224 -9.74 25.26 9.65
C VAL A 224 -10.50 26.36 8.93
N LEU A 225 -9.90 26.88 7.86
CA LEU A 225 -10.53 27.80 6.92
C LEU A 225 -10.84 27.04 5.62
N LEU A 226 -12.08 27.01 5.21
CA LEU A 226 -12.51 26.39 3.97
C LEU A 226 -12.22 27.30 2.74
N ALA A 227 -12.18 26.71 1.56
CA ALA A 227 -12.06 27.46 0.30
C ALA A 227 -13.22 28.42 0.09
N SER A 228 -14.42 28.13 0.63
CA SER A 228 -15.59 29.01 0.66
C SER A 228 -15.42 30.28 1.50
N GLY A 229 -14.39 30.36 2.34
CA GLY A 229 -14.17 31.43 3.31
C GLY A 229 -14.78 31.17 4.69
N GLU A 230 -15.51 30.08 4.90
CA GLU A 230 -16.02 29.67 6.21
C GLU A 230 -14.89 29.24 7.13
N GLU A 231 -14.83 29.77 8.37
CA GLU A 231 -13.91 29.30 9.41
C GLU A 231 -14.66 28.34 10.34
N ILE A 232 -14.16 27.11 10.47
CA ILE A 232 -14.69 26.11 11.41
C ILE A 232 -13.75 26.03 12.61
N SER A 233 -14.24 26.40 13.79
CA SER A 233 -13.48 26.35 15.03
C SER A 233 -13.44 24.92 15.60
N ALA A 234 -12.28 24.50 16.10
CA ALA A 234 -12.09 23.18 16.71
C ALA A 234 -11.09 23.22 17.85
N LYS A 235 -11.27 22.35 18.83
CA LYS A 235 -10.30 22.15 19.93
C LYS A 235 -9.04 21.41 19.48
N THR A 236 -9.18 20.57 18.46
CA THR A 236 -8.12 19.72 17.90
C THR A 236 -8.31 19.68 16.36
N VAL A 237 -7.24 19.78 15.64
CA VAL A 237 -7.19 19.63 14.17
C VAL A 237 -6.35 18.42 13.82
N VAL A 238 -6.86 17.53 13.00
CA VAL A 238 -6.18 16.31 12.56
C VAL A 238 -6.13 16.31 11.05
N SER A 239 -4.92 16.23 10.46
CA SER A 239 -4.74 16.15 9.02
C SER A 239 -4.54 14.69 8.58
N ASN A 240 -5.33 14.26 7.61
CA ASN A 240 -5.16 13.00 6.89
C ASN A 240 -4.46 13.18 5.52
N LEU A 241 -4.04 14.40 5.20
CA LEU A 241 -3.26 14.67 4.00
C LEU A 241 -1.79 14.30 4.21
N ASP A 242 -1.07 14.08 3.11
CA ASP A 242 0.37 13.82 3.19
C ASP A 242 1.15 14.98 3.84
N ALA A 243 2.40 14.70 4.17
CA ALA A 243 3.24 15.64 4.89
C ALA A 243 3.54 16.93 4.08
N LYS A 244 3.73 16.83 2.74
CA LYS A 244 3.95 18.02 1.90
C LYS A 244 2.70 18.90 1.89
N ARG A 245 1.53 18.36 1.58
CA ARG A 245 0.27 19.11 1.56
C ARG A 245 -0.05 19.71 2.93
N THR A 246 0.10 18.93 3.98
CA THR A 246 -0.18 19.40 5.35
C THR A 246 0.71 20.58 5.73
N PHE A 247 2.02 20.45 5.58
CA PHE A 247 2.95 21.48 6.07
C PHE A 247 3.22 22.59 5.06
N LEU A 248 3.25 22.32 3.76
CA LEU A 248 3.61 23.33 2.76
C LEU A 248 2.42 24.06 2.18
N SER A 249 1.22 23.43 2.17
CA SER A 249 0.02 24.02 1.58
C SER A 249 -1.00 24.51 2.61
N LEU A 250 -1.30 23.71 3.65
CA LEU A 250 -2.35 24.06 4.61
C LEU A 250 -1.87 24.93 5.76
N MET A 251 -0.57 24.98 6.05
CA MET A 251 -0.01 25.82 7.12
C MET A 251 0.73 27.03 6.54
N LYS A 252 0.66 28.15 7.25
CA LYS A 252 1.44 29.34 6.88
C LYS A 252 2.89 29.15 7.33
N ALA A 253 3.87 29.55 6.51
CA ALA A 253 5.29 29.39 6.80
C ALA A 253 5.71 30.01 8.15
N LYS A 254 5.06 31.09 8.59
CA LYS A 254 5.32 31.74 9.90
C LYS A 254 4.93 30.90 11.13
N ASP A 255 4.05 29.91 10.92
CA ASP A 255 3.51 29.04 11.97
C ASP A 255 4.28 27.70 12.08
N ILE A 256 5.28 27.49 11.21
CA ILE A 256 6.07 26.27 11.08
C ILE A 256 7.57 26.59 11.32
N PRO A 257 8.30 25.75 12.05
CA PRO A 257 9.75 25.84 12.11
C PRO A 257 10.38 25.74 10.71
N GLN A 258 11.39 26.59 10.44
CA GLN A 258 11.99 26.65 9.10
C GLN A 258 12.67 25.34 8.68
N ASP A 259 13.25 24.61 9.63
CA ASP A 259 13.83 23.29 9.37
C ASP A 259 12.77 22.27 8.96
N LEU A 260 11.55 22.33 9.53
CA LEU A 260 10.45 21.46 9.14
C LEU A 260 9.97 21.75 7.72
N ILE A 261 9.95 23.00 7.28
CA ILE A 261 9.64 23.37 5.89
C ILE A 261 10.62 22.68 4.94
N LYS A 262 11.91 22.72 5.23
CA LYS A 262 12.95 22.05 4.43
C LYS A 262 12.77 20.53 4.42
N ARG A 263 12.48 19.92 5.58
CA ARG A 263 12.22 18.47 5.67
C ARG A 263 10.99 18.06 4.87
N ALA A 264 9.91 18.83 4.97
CA ALA A 264 8.68 18.57 4.20
C ALA A 264 8.91 18.69 2.69
N ALA A 265 9.67 19.69 2.25
CA ALA A 265 10.03 19.86 0.84
C ALA A 265 10.84 18.66 0.31
N ASN A 266 11.75 18.12 1.12
CA ASN A 266 12.63 17.00 0.76
C ASN A 266 12.01 15.62 1.05
N PHE A 267 10.78 15.55 1.56
CA PHE A 267 10.11 14.28 1.81
C PHE A 267 9.91 13.51 0.51
N LYS A 268 10.39 12.26 0.46
CA LYS A 268 10.29 11.42 -0.73
C LYS A 268 8.85 10.92 -0.89
N ILE A 269 8.19 11.37 -1.95
CA ILE A 269 6.77 11.06 -2.20
C ILE A 269 6.49 10.78 -3.69
N ARG A 270 7.53 10.48 -4.47
CA ARG A 270 7.42 10.29 -5.91
C ARG A 270 6.37 9.24 -6.28
N GLY A 271 5.47 9.57 -7.19
CA GLY A 271 4.52 8.66 -7.79
C GLY A 271 5.20 7.72 -8.79
N SER A 272 4.73 6.51 -8.85
CA SER A 272 5.26 5.50 -9.76
C SER A 272 4.16 4.63 -10.38
N SER A 273 2.90 4.89 -10.03
CA SER A 273 1.81 3.98 -10.36
C SER A 273 0.75 4.63 -11.23
N GLY A 274 0.30 3.88 -12.23
CA GLY A 274 -0.90 4.17 -12.99
C GLY A 274 -2.03 3.20 -12.65
N LYS A 275 -3.24 3.53 -13.09
CA LYS A 275 -4.44 2.73 -12.88
C LYS A 275 -5.27 2.68 -14.14
N VAL A 276 -5.69 1.47 -14.55
CA VAL A 276 -6.63 1.29 -15.65
C VAL A 276 -7.81 0.47 -15.14
N ASN A 277 -9.02 1.02 -15.23
CA ASN A 277 -10.25 0.30 -14.91
C ASN A 277 -11.00 0.04 -16.22
N ILE A 278 -11.39 -1.22 -16.46
CA ILE A 278 -11.91 -1.64 -17.76
C ILE A 278 -13.27 -2.32 -17.55
N ALA A 279 -14.29 -1.82 -18.24
CA ALA A 279 -15.58 -2.47 -18.35
C ALA A 279 -15.57 -3.44 -19.56
N LEU A 280 -15.99 -4.68 -19.33
CA LEU A 280 -15.91 -5.76 -20.30
C LEU A 280 -17.27 -6.35 -20.65
N ASP A 281 -17.47 -6.68 -21.93
CA ASP A 281 -18.65 -7.37 -22.47
C ASP A 281 -18.55 -8.89 -22.35
N GLY A 282 -17.90 -9.40 -21.35
CA GLY A 282 -17.70 -10.82 -21.10
C GLY A 282 -16.42 -11.10 -20.35
N MET A 283 -16.16 -12.37 -20.07
CA MET A 283 -14.96 -12.81 -19.39
C MET A 283 -13.81 -13.00 -20.38
N PRO A 284 -12.63 -12.37 -20.17
CA PRO A 284 -11.47 -12.61 -21.01
C PRO A 284 -10.93 -14.03 -20.83
N GLU A 285 -10.47 -14.62 -21.93
CA GLU A 285 -9.88 -15.95 -21.95
C GLU A 285 -8.36 -15.87 -21.86
N PHE A 286 -7.78 -16.73 -21.02
CA PHE A 286 -6.33 -16.88 -20.88
C PHE A 286 -5.92 -18.29 -21.32
N PRO A 287 -5.54 -18.49 -22.59
CA PRO A 287 -5.26 -19.83 -23.15
C PRO A 287 -4.12 -20.59 -22.46
N ALA A 288 -3.21 -19.88 -21.78
CA ALA A 288 -2.16 -20.49 -20.98
C ALA A 288 -2.72 -21.29 -19.79
N LEU A 289 -3.89 -20.92 -19.27
CA LEU A 289 -4.50 -21.59 -18.13
C LEU A 289 -5.42 -22.74 -18.55
N PRO A 290 -5.49 -23.82 -17.76
CA PRO A 290 -6.53 -24.84 -17.94
C PRO A 290 -7.92 -24.20 -17.87
N LYS A 291 -8.84 -24.68 -18.72
CA LYS A 291 -10.21 -24.19 -18.75
C LYS A 291 -10.87 -24.31 -17.38
N GLY A 292 -11.44 -23.22 -16.89
CA GLY A 292 -12.07 -23.14 -15.57
C GLY A 292 -11.06 -23.10 -14.41
N SER A 293 -9.82 -22.72 -14.67
CA SER A 293 -8.80 -22.53 -13.64
C SER A 293 -9.25 -21.51 -12.58
N PRO A 294 -9.14 -21.81 -11.28
CA PRO A 294 -9.46 -20.87 -10.21
C PRO A 294 -8.43 -19.74 -10.09
N LEU A 295 -7.30 -19.80 -10.80
CA LEU A 295 -6.24 -18.79 -10.73
C LEU A 295 -6.68 -17.42 -11.25
N THR A 296 -7.70 -17.36 -12.12
CA THR A 296 -8.29 -16.08 -12.55
C THR A 296 -9.06 -15.36 -11.42
N LEU A 297 -9.36 -16.08 -10.32
CA LEU A 297 -9.94 -15.52 -9.11
C LEU A 297 -8.90 -14.84 -8.21
N GLY A 298 -7.65 -14.72 -8.61
CA GLY A 298 -6.58 -14.08 -7.85
C GLY A 298 -5.99 -12.89 -8.58
N HIS A 299 -4.81 -12.53 -8.15
CA HIS A 299 -3.97 -11.58 -8.87
C HIS A 299 -3.43 -12.21 -10.15
N MET A 300 -3.39 -11.44 -11.22
CA MET A 300 -2.82 -11.85 -12.50
C MET A 300 -1.71 -10.89 -12.89
N HIS A 301 -0.51 -11.42 -13.09
CA HIS A 301 0.70 -10.67 -13.43
C HIS A 301 1.24 -11.10 -14.79
N PHE A 302 1.83 -10.15 -15.53
CA PHE A 302 2.34 -10.38 -16.89
C PHE A 302 3.86 -10.22 -17.00
N THR A 303 4.59 -10.31 -15.90
CA THR A 303 6.03 -10.17 -15.85
C THR A 303 6.66 -11.47 -15.32
N ASP A 304 7.65 -11.99 -16.04
CA ASP A 304 8.22 -13.30 -15.82
C ASP A 304 9.73 -13.31 -15.54
N THR A 305 10.38 -12.14 -15.53
CA THR A 305 11.81 -12.00 -15.20
C THR A 305 12.11 -10.75 -14.37
N LEU A 306 13.17 -10.79 -13.55
CA LEU A 306 13.66 -9.61 -12.82
C LEU A 306 14.11 -8.51 -13.78
N GLU A 307 14.73 -8.89 -14.91
CA GLU A 307 15.21 -7.94 -15.91
C GLU A 307 14.08 -7.08 -16.50
N ARG A 308 12.91 -7.68 -16.78
CA ARG A 308 11.73 -6.93 -17.27
C ARG A 308 11.24 -5.92 -16.23
N LEU A 309 11.20 -6.32 -14.96
CA LEU A 309 10.82 -5.42 -13.86
C LEU A 309 11.80 -4.25 -13.72
N GLU A 310 13.11 -4.53 -13.79
CA GLU A 310 14.14 -3.48 -13.68
C GLU A 310 14.12 -2.54 -14.89
N ARG A 311 13.94 -3.04 -16.12
CA ARG A 311 13.80 -2.20 -17.31
C ARG A 311 12.61 -1.25 -17.21
N ALA A 312 11.48 -1.71 -16.68
CA ALA A 312 10.33 -0.85 -16.46
C ALA A 312 10.64 0.27 -15.44
N TYR A 313 11.47 -0.02 -14.44
CA TYR A 313 11.99 0.99 -13.51
C TYR A 313 12.99 1.94 -14.16
N ASP A 314 13.88 1.44 -15.02
CA ASP A 314 14.83 2.27 -15.75
C ASP A 314 14.12 3.28 -16.67
N ASP A 315 13.10 2.85 -17.40
CA ASP A 315 12.25 3.75 -18.20
C ASP A 315 11.63 4.85 -17.34
N TRP A 316 11.12 4.49 -16.14
CA TRP A 316 10.55 5.46 -15.22
C TRP A 316 11.55 6.49 -14.68
N LYS A 317 12.81 6.09 -14.44
CA LYS A 317 13.88 7.04 -14.07
C LYS A 317 14.19 8.06 -15.16
N ASP A 318 13.91 7.68 -16.41
CA ASP A 318 14.05 8.54 -17.59
C ASP A 318 12.77 9.31 -17.94
N ASP A 319 11.81 9.42 -16.97
CA ASP A 319 10.52 10.07 -17.14
C ASP A 319 9.68 9.48 -18.29
N LYS A 320 9.80 8.17 -18.52
CA LYS A 320 9.04 7.40 -19.52
C LYS A 320 8.21 6.31 -18.85
N TRP A 321 7.17 5.85 -19.52
CA TRP A 321 6.57 4.56 -19.18
C TRP A 321 7.18 3.46 -20.04
N SER A 322 7.33 2.28 -19.45
CA SER A 322 7.84 1.12 -20.18
C SER A 322 6.86 0.66 -21.25
N LYS A 323 7.38 0.10 -22.34
CA LYS A 323 6.58 -0.64 -23.33
C LYS A 323 6.06 -1.96 -22.77
N ASP A 324 6.69 -2.43 -21.69
CA ASP A 324 6.37 -3.68 -21.01
C ASP A 324 6.33 -3.42 -19.48
N PRO A 325 5.32 -2.68 -18.99
CA PRO A 325 5.21 -2.32 -17.58
C PRO A 325 4.87 -3.53 -16.71
N TYR A 326 5.14 -3.43 -15.41
CA TYR A 326 4.56 -4.35 -14.44
C TYR A 326 3.05 -4.11 -14.36
N VAL A 327 2.30 -5.13 -14.68
CA VAL A 327 0.83 -5.13 -14.60
C VAL A 327 0.40 -6.16 -13.57
N ASP A 328 -0.41 -5.72 -12.61
CA ASP A 328 -1.12 -6.55 -11.65
C ASP A 328 -2.61 -6.25 -11.74
N MET A 329 -3.42 -7.26 -12.01
CA MET A 329 -4.85 -7.07 -12.21
C MET A 329 -5.70 -8.09 -11.48
N VAL A 330 -6.94 -7.68 -11.21
CA VAL A 330 -8.01 -8.54 -10.69
C VAL A 330 -9.31 -8.31 -11.45
N ILE A 331 -10.21 -9.30 -11.47
CA ILE A 331 -11.55 -9.18 -12.01
C ILE A 331 -12.58 -9.31 -10.87
N PRO A 332 -12.87 -8.20 -10.16
CA PRO A 332 -13.66 -8.21 -8.92
C PRO A 332 -15.07 -8.79 -9.09
N THR A 333 -15.65 -8.67 -10.27
CA THR A 333 -16.99 -9.20 -10.58
C THR A 333 -17.11 -10.72 -10.50
N GLN A 334 -15.99 -11.44 -10.42
CA GLN A 334 -15.99 -12.88 -10.13
C GLN A 334 -16.31 -13.16 -8.65
N TYR A 335 -16.03 -12.24 -7.76
CA TYR A 335 -16.34 -12.32 -6.32
C TYR A 335 -17.64 -11.61 -5.96
N ASP A 336 -17.92 -10.52 -6.67
CA ASP A 336 -19.08 -9.69 -6.44
C ASP A 336 -19.77 -9.36 -7.77
N PRO A 337 -20.65 -10.24 -8.25
CA PRO A 337 -21.36 -10.02 -9.52
C PRO A 337 -22.32 -8.81 -9.48
N THR A 338 -22.58 -8.23 -8.30
CA THR A 338 -23.44 -7.05 -8.19
C THR A 338 -22.77 -5.77 -8.72
N MET A 339 -21.46 -5.80 -8.94
CA MET A 339 -20.67 -4.66 -9.43
C MET A 339 -20.82 -4.39 -10.93
N SER A 340 -21.50 -5.28 -11.68
CA SER A 340 -21.73 -5.13 -13.11
C SER A 340 -23.10 -5.72 -13.51
N PRO A 341 -23.66 -5.31 -14.65
CA PRO A 341 -24.82 -6.00 -15.22
C PRO A 341 -24.53 -7.48 -15.50
N PRO A 342 -25.55 -8.36 -15.50
CA PRO A 342 -25.37 -9.77 -15.80
C PRO A 342 -24.61 -10.01 -17.13
N GLY A 343 -23.61 -10.89 -17.09
CA GLY A 343 -22.74 -11.22 -18.23
C GLY A 343 -21.67 -10.18 -18.55
N LYS A 344 -21.64 -9.05 -17.86
CA LYS A 344 -20.55 -8.05 -17.95
C LYS A 344 -19.57 -8.22 -16.81
N HIS A 345 -18.34 -7.73 -17.03
CA HIS A 345 -17.29 -7.79 -16.04
C HIS A 345 -16.57 -6.45 -15.88
N MET A 346 -15.91 -6.29 -14.75
CA MET A 346 -15.01 -5.19 -14.51
C MET A 346 -13.61 -5.74 -14.21
N MET A 347 -12.61 -5.17 -14.86
CA MET A 347 -11.21 -5.47 -14.61
C MET A 347 -10.57 -4.24 -13.96
N SER A 348 -9.80 -4.46 -12.92
CA SER A 348 -9.09 -3.43 -12.18
C SER A 348 -7.60 -3.69 -12.28
N VAL A 349 -6.90 -2.81 -12.99
CA VAL A 349 -5.50 -2.99 -13.38
C VAL A 349 -4.63 -1.97 -12.65
N PHE A 350 -3.69 -2.43 -11.87
CA PHE A 350 -2.59 -1.65 -11.32
C PHE A 350 -1.41 -1.74 -12.27
N VAL A 351 -0.74 -0.60 -12.50
CA VAL A 351 0.37 -0.53 -13.44
C VAL A 351 1.55 0.18 -12.80
N GLN A 352 2.73 -0.36 -12.97
CA GLN A 352 3.99 0.25 -12.54
C GLN A 352 5.11 -0.16 -13.52
N TYR A 353 5.86 0.80 -14.10
CA TYR A 353 5.93 2.15 -13.61
C TYR A 353 5.23 3.13 -14.56
N CYS A 354 4.66 4.15 -13.96
CA CYS A 354 4.07 5.29 -14.65
C CYS A 354 4.76 6.57 -14.16
N PRO A 355 5.37 7.39 -15.01
CA PRO A 355 6.11 8.57 -14.59
C PRO A 355 5.19 9.62 -13.99
N VAL A 356 5.70 10.41 -13.03
CA VAL A 356 4.97 11.54 -12.45
C VAL A 356 4.69 12.56 -13.53
N GLU A 357 5.71 12.90 -14.34
CA GLU A 357 5.61 13.86 -15.42
C GLU A 357 6.53 13.43 -16.57
N PRO A 358 5.99 12.85 -17.65
CA PRO A 358 6.79 12.48 -18.80
C PRO A 358 7.33 13.72 -19.53
N GLU A 359 8.35 13.54 -20.38
CA GLU A 359 8.92 14.63 -21.18
C GLU A 359 7.82 15.47 -21.85
N GLY A 360 7.80 16.77 -21.57
CA GLY A 360 6.77 17.71 -22.05
C GLY A 360 5.41 17.60 -21.35
N GLY A 361 5.34 16.95 -20.17
CA GLY A 361 4.15 16.81 -19.34
C GLY A 361 3.12 15.81 -19.86
N TRP A 362 2.12 15.53 -19.02
CA TRP A 362 0.96 14.71 -19.40
C TRP A 362 -0.02 15.51 -20.26
N THR A 363 -0.39 14.93 -21.41
CA THR A 363 -1.54 15.33 -22.24
C THR A 363 -2.54 14.18 -22.29
N ASP A 364 -3.75 14.44 -22.80
CA ASP A 364 -4.75 13.39 -22.96
C ASP A 364 -4.30 12.31 -23.94
N GLU A 365 -3.58 12.71 -25.00
CA GLU A 365 -3.01 11.78 -26.00
C GLU A 365 -1.95 10.85 -25.36
N LYS A 366 -1.10 11.39 -24.46
CA LYS A 366 -0.09 10.57 -23.76
C LYS A 366 -0.74 9.63 -22.74
N ARG A 367 -1.75 10.12 -22.01
CA ARG A 367 -2.52 9.27 -21.10
C ARG A 367 -3.17 8.10 -21.85
N ASP A 368 -3.77 8.39 -22.99
CA ASP A 368 -4.45 7.38 -23.80
C ASP A 368 -3.42 6.40 -24.42
N ALA A 369 -2.25 6.89 -24.84
CA ALA A 369 -1.14 6.04 -25.31
C ALA A 369 -0.58 5.14 -24.20
N PHE A 370 -0.46 5.64 -22.96
CA PHE A 370 -0.11 4.81 -21.80
C PHE A 370 -1.17 3.71 -21.57
N GLY A 371 -2.45 4.08 -21.62
CA GLY A 371 -3.55 3.12 -21.50
C GLY A 371 -3.52 2.06 -22.60
N ALA A 372 -3.25 2.46 -23.85
CA ALA A 372 -3.11 1.54 -24.98
C ALA A 372 -1.95 0.55 -24.76
N THR A 373 -0.79 1.00 -24.25
CA THR A 373 0.33 0.11 -23.91
C THR A 373 -0.10 -1.00 -22.94
N VAL A 374 -0.87 -0.67 -21.91
CA VAL A 374 -1.37 -1.64 -20.92
C VAL A 374 -2.38 -2.61 -21.54
N ILE A 375 -3.30 -2.09 -22.35
CA ILE A 375 -4.32 -2.88 -23.04
C ILE A 375 -3.66 -3.84 -24.04
N ASP A 376 -2.65 -3.39 -24.78
CA ASP A 376 -1.91 -4.21 -25.73
C ASP A 376 -1.19 -5.36 -25.01
N GLN A 377 -0.48 -5.07 -23.91
CA GLN A 377 0.17 -6.10 -23.12
C GLN A 377 -0.80 -7.16 -22.58
N ILE A 378 -1.99 -6.79 -22.07
CA ILE A 378 -2.99 -7.76 -21.62
C ILE A 378 -3.50 -8.59 -22.83
N GLY A 379 -3.68 -7.93 -24.00
CA GLY A 379 -4.11 -8.57 -25.23
C GLY A 379 -3.16 -9.65 -25.74
N ASP A 380 -1.85 -9.53 -25.48
CA ASP A 380 -0.86 -10.54 -25.84
C ASP A 380 -1.08 -11.87 -25.12
N TYR A 381 -1.68 -11.84 -23.92
CA TYR A 381 -1.99 -13.02 -23.10
C TYR A 381 -3.46 -13.47 -23.19
N SER A 382 -4.35 -12.61 -23.68
CA SER A 382 -5.78 -12.86 -23.78
C SER A 382 -6.31 -12.40 -25.16
N PRO A 383 -6.34 -13.28 -26.16
CA PRO A 383 -6.64 -12.91 -27.56
C PRO A 383 -8.00 -12.26 -27.78
N ASN A 384 -9.04 -12.62 -26.99
CA ASN A 384 -10.38 -12.04 -27.10
C ASN A 384 -10.56 -10.75 -26.28
N PHE A 385 -9.54 -10.34 -25.50
CA PHE A 385 -9.68 -9.26 -24.52
C PHE A 385 -10.08 -7.92 -25.13
N LYS A 386 -9.39 -7.52 -26.21
CA LYS A 386 -9.63 -6.22 -26.84
C LYS A 386 -11.05 -6.08 -27.40
N ASP A 387 -11.62 -7.16 -27.92
CA ASP A 387 -12.98 -7.18 -28.48
C ASP A 387 -14.05 -7.09 -27.38
N LEU A 388 -13.69 -7.39 -26.14
CA LEU A 388 -14.59 -7.32 -24.99
C LEU A 388 -14.63 -5.92 -24.34
N ILE A 389 -13.74 -5.01 -24.69
CA ILE A 389 -13.63 -3.69 -24.02
C ILE A 389 -14.83 -2.82 -24.39
N LEU A 390 -15.65 -2.49 -23.40
CA LEU A 390 -16.75 -1.51 -23.52
C LEU A 390 -16.26 -0.09 -23.20
N HIS A 391 -15.39 0.05 -22.21
CA HIS A 391 -14.83 1.31 -21.78
C HIS A 391 -13.55 1.06 -20.96
N ALA A 392 -12.59 1.98 -21.06
CA ALA A 392 -11.39 2.00 -20.25
C ALA A 392 -11.20 3.40 -19.64
N GLU A 393 -11.03 3.45 -18.32
CA GLU A 393 -10.66 4.65 -17.57
C GLU A 393 -9.18 4.57 -17.20
N ILE A 394 -8.38 5.52 -17.68
CA ILE A 394 -6.94 5.58 -17.44
C ILE A 394 -6.65 6.70 -16.45
N ARG A 395 -5.90 6.40 -15.40
CA ARG A 395 -5.43 7.35 -14.39
C ARG A 395 -3.92 7.26 -14.26
N THR A 396 -3.24 8.33 -14.60
CA THR A 396 -1.83 8.55 -14.39
C THR A 396 -1.60 9.22 -13.02
N PRO A 397 -0.37 9.43 -12.56
CA PRO A 397 -0.10 10.24 -11.37
C PRO A 397 -0.76 11.63 -11.41
N ARG A 398 -0.91 12.25 -12.60
CA ARG A 398 -1.62 13.54 -12.77
C ARG A 398 -3.09 13.45 -12.31
N GLU A 399 -3.83 12.45 -12.78
CA GLU A 399 -5.24 12.27 -12.40
C GLU A 399 -5.35 11.87 -10.93
N LEU A 400 -4.43 11.04 -10.43
CA LEU A 400 -4.41 10.64 -9.02
C LEU A 400 -4.18 11.84 -8.09
N GLU A 401 -3.33 12.79 -8.49
CA GLU A 401 -3.13 14.01 -7.73
C GLU A 401 -4.32 14.96 -7.83
N ALA A 402 -4.82 15.20 -9.05
CA ALA A 402 -5.90 16.16 -9.29
C ALA A 402 -7.22 15.74 -8.66
N GLU A 403 -7.60 14.45 -8.76
CA GLU A 403 -8.92 13.98 -8.32
C GLU A 403 -8.93 13.51 -6.86
N VAL A 404 -7.84 12.90 -6.40
CA VAL A 404 -7.77 12.25 -5.07
C VAL A 404 -6.91 13.02 -4.09
N GLY A 405 -6.07 13.95 -4.59
CA GLY A 405 -5.17 14.74 -3.76
C GLY A 405 -3.95 13.98 -3.27
N LEU A 406 -3.53 12.92 -3.95
CA LEU A 406 -2.28 12.21 -3.66
C LEU A 406 -1.12 12.94 -4.33
N THR A 407 -0.28 13.58 -3.56
CA THR A 407 0.87 14.34 -4.07
C THR A 407 1.72 13.46 -5.01
N GLU A 408 1.98 13.98 -6.21
CA GLU A 408 2.69 13.28 -7.28
C GLU A 408 2.06 11.91 -7.65
N GLY A 409 0.82 11.65 -7.26
CA GLY A 409 0.15 10.36 -7.44
C GLY A 409 0.66 9.23 -6.56
N ASN A 410 1.49 9.52 -5.53
CA ASN A 410 2.05 8.48 -4.66
C ASN A 410 0.99 7.83 -3.77
N ILE A 411 0.74 6.53 -3.99
CA ILE A 411 -0.33 5.77 -3.32
C ILE A 411 -0.07 5.49 -1.84
N PHE A 412 1.16 5.69 -1.35
CA PHE A 412 1.54 5.53 0.06
C PHE A 412 1.65 6.84 0.82
N GLN A 413 1.43 7.98 0.16
CA GLN A 413 1.63 9.31 0.74
C GLN A 413 3.04 9.48 1.33
N GLY A 414 4.03 8.91 0.67
CA GLY A 414 5.46 8.88 1.03
C GLY A 414 6.07 7.50 0.80
N GLU A 415 7.24 7.47 0.22
CA GLU A 415 7.95 6.23 -0.09
C GLU A 415 8.29 5.43 1.16
N LEU A 416 8.32 4.09 1.02
CA LEU A 416 8.72 3.15 2.07
C LEU A 416 10.24 2.89 2.04
N THR A 417 11.02 3.95 1.91
CA THR A 417 12.48 3.87 1.99
C THR A 417 12.95 3.81 3.44
N LEU A 418 14.06 3.15 3.71
CA LEU A 418 14.56 2.89 5.07
C LEU A 418 14.76 4.15 5.91
N ASP A 419 15.13 5.26 5.26
CA ASP A 419 15.28 6.58 5.89
C ASP A 419 13.93 7.27 6.21
N GLN A 420 12.79 6.70 5.76
CA GLN A 420 11.43 7.21 5.99
C GLN A 420 10.53 6.19 6.69
N LEU A 421 11.06 5.35 7.56
CA LEU A 421 10.31 4.37 8.33
C LEU A 421 10.37 4.64 9.83
N MET A 422 9.46 4.05 10.59
CA MET A 422 9.43 4.09 12.05
C MET A 422 9.51 5.52 12.61
N PHE A 423 10.51 5.78 13.44
CA PHE A 423 10.75 7.09 14.08
C PHE A 423 11.25 8.19 13.12
N ASN A 424 11.50 7.86 11.86
CA ASN A 424 11.81 8.81 10.78
C ASN A 424 10.58 9.17 9.92
N ARG A 425 9.40 8.59 10.18
CA ARG A 425 8.22 8.81 9.33
C ARG A 425 7.17 9.68 10.03
N PRO A 426 6.79 10.88 9.51
CA PRO A 426 7.30 11.52 8.28
C PRO A 426 8.71 12.08 8.43
N PHE A 427 9.11 12.58 9.62
CA PHE A 427 10.42 13.17 9.90
C PHE A 427 10.87 12.87 11.32
N PRO A 428 12.17 12.82 11.61
CA PRO A 428 12.68 12.77 12.97
C PRO A 428 12.07 13.89 13.85
N GLY A 429 11.60 13.51 15.04
CA GLY A 429 10.92 14.41 15.98
C GLY A 429 9.43 14.63 15.72
N TYR A 430 8.86 14.13 14.60
CA TYR A 430 7.44 14.24 14.26
C TYR A 430 6.75 12.88 14.04
N ALA A 431 7.43 11.78 14.35
CA ALA A 431 6.91 10.43 14.16
C ALA A 431 5.77 10.04 15.12
N GLN A 432 5.52 10.83 16.16
CA GLN A 432 4.50 10.57 17.17
C GLN A 432 3.17 11.28 16.90
N TYR A 433 2.84 11.49 15.64
CA TYR A 433 1.57 12.04 15.13
C TYR A 433 1.27 13.49 15.47
N ARG A 434 2.11 14.19 16.25
CA ARG A 434 1.93 15.60 16.66
C ARG A 434 2.53 16.53 15.60
N GLY A 435 1.77 17.58 15.28
CA GLY A 435 2.25 18.67 14.42
C GLY A 435 3.14 19.69 15.16
N PRO A 436 3.61 20.74 14.45
CA PRO A 436 4.51 21.74 14.99
C PRO A 436 3.86 22.73 15.95
N VAL A 437 2.54 22.75 16.01
CA VAL A 437 1.76 23.61 16.91
C VAL A 437 0.84 22.75 17.79
N LYS A 438 0.52 23.24 19.00
CA LYS A 438 -0.38 22.51 19.90
C LYS A 438 -1.73 22.23 19.24
N ASN A 439 -2.38 21.13 19.61
CA ASN A 439 -3.70 20.70 19.13
C ASN A 439 -3.74 20.37 17.63
N MET A 440 -2.59 20.19 16.99
CA MET A 440 -2.50 19.71 15.61
C MET A 440 -1.88 18.33 15.59
N TYR A 441 -2.50 17.44 14.80
CA TYR A 441 -2.07 16.05 14.62
C TYR A 441 -2.12 15.65 13.17
N MET A 442 -1.38 14.60 12.83
CA MET A 442 -1.43 13.93 11.54
C MET A 442 -1.84 12.47 11.73
N CYS A 443 -2.65 11.94 10.82
CA CYS A 443 -3.09 10.54 10.83
C CYS A 443 -3.00 9.87 9.46
N SER A 444 -2.25 10.48 8.55
CA SER A 444 -2.11 10.02 7.16
C SER A 444 -1.12 8.88 7.03
N SER A 445 -1.08 8.29 5.83
CA SER A 445 -0.07 7.29 5.46
C SER A 445 1.36 7.85 5.40
N SER A 446 1.55 9.19 5.45
CA SER A 446 2.87 9.79 5.70
C SER A 446 3.42 9.52 7.10
N ASN A 447 2.60 9.03 8.03
CA ASN A 447 3.01 8.63 9.37
C ASN A 447 3.26 7.12 9.46
N HIS A 448 3.92 6.69 10.55
CA HIS A 448 4.10 5.27 10.84
C HIS A 448 2.74 4.53 10.93
N PRO A 449 2.63 3.31 10.42
CA PRO A 449 3.65 2.51 9.73
C PRO A 449 3.73 2.75 8.21
N GLY A 450 2.92 3.62 7.64
CA GLY A 450 2.83 3.90 6.22
C GLY A 450 1.48 3.56 5.62
N GLY A 451 1.43 3.49 4.28
CA GLY A 451 0.23 3.18 3.50
C GLY A 451 -0.06 1.70 3.35
N GLY A 452 -1.11 1.37 2.55
CA GLY A 452 -1.52 0.01 2.23
C GLY A 452 -2.94 -0.34 2.70
N VAL A 453 -3.81 0.66 2.88
CA VAL A 453 -5.22 0.46 3.33
C VAL A 453 -5.26 -0.28 4.68
N MET A 454 -4.44 0.13 5.66
CA MET A 454 -4.31 -0.61 6.93
C MET A 454 -5.03 0.04 8.12
N GLY A 455 -5.35 1.34 8.06
CA GLY A 455 -5.99 2.09 9.15
C GLY A 455 -5.07 2.40 10.35
N ALA A 456 -3.89 1.82 10.43
CA ALA A 456 -2.98 1.91 11.57
C ALA A 456 -2.52 3.34 11.90
N PRO A 457 -2.15 4.21 10.94
CA PRO A 457 -1.79 5.60 11.26
C PRO A 457 -2.93 6.34 11.96
N GLY A 458 -4.18 6.11 11.55
CA GLY A 458 -5.37 6.69 12.18
C GLY A 458 -5.57 6.22 13.61
N ALA A 459 -5.49 4.90 13.85
CA ALA A 459 -5.61 4.31 15.18
C ALA A 459 -4.52 4.79 16.14
N ASN A 460 -3.27 4.83 15.66
CA ASN A 460 -2.13 5.32 16.44
C ASN A 460 -2.30 6.80 16.80
N ALA A 461 -2.68 7.65 15.83
CA ALA A 461 -2.94 9.07 16.05
C ALA A 461 -4.07 9.29 17.06
N ALA A 462 -5.18 8.52 16.95
CA ALA A 462 -6.30 8.60 17.89
C ALA A 462 -5.84 8.34 19.33
N ARG A 463 -5.01 7.31 19.56
CA ARG A 463 -4.45 7.02 20.89
C ARG A 463 -3.60 8.17 21.42
N GLU A 464 -2.78 8.79 20.58
CA GLU A 464 -1.96 9.93 21.00
C GLU A 464 -2.83 11.16 21.34
N ILE A 465 -3.88 11.41 20.57
CA ILE A 465 -4.84 12.49 20.83
C ILE A 465 -5.57 12.25 22.15
N LEU A 466 -6.10 11.04 22.36
CA LEU A 466 -6.81 10.67 23.59
C LEU A 466 -5.90 10.81 24.82
N ARG A 467 -4.66 10.40 24.73
CA ARG A 467 -3.66 10.56 25.78
C ARG A 467 -3.40 12.03 26.12
N ASP A 468 -3.23 12.89 25.11
CA ASP A 468 -3.03 14.33 25.31
C ASP A 468 -4.30 15.01 25.88
N LEU A 469 -5.48 14.40 25.72
CA LEU A 469 -6.74 14.81 26.34
C LEU A 469 -6.95 14.23 27.75
N GLY A 470 -5.95 13.52 28.30
CA GLY A 470 -6.00 12.95 29.66
C GLY A 470 -6.78 11.63 29.77
N ARG A 471 -7.01 10.91 28.66
CA ARG A 471 -7.55 9.56 28.70
C ARG A 471 -6.43 8.56 28.96
N THR A 472 -6.69 7.57 29.86
CA THR A 472 -5.65 6.65 30.36
C THR A 472 -5.70 5.24 29.75
N ASP A 473 -6.82 4.85 29.18
CA ASP A 473 -7.09 3.54 28.57
C ASP A 473 -6.69 3.48 27.08
N THR A 474 -5.53 4.02 26.75
CA THR A 474 -5.07 4.15 25.36
C THR A 474 -3.91 3.21 25.02
N THR A 475 -3.62 2.24 25.89
CA THR A 475 -2.58 1.25 25.63
C THR A 475 -3.02 0.37 24.46
N PRO A 476 -2.15 0.09 23.47
CA PRO A 476 -2.43 -0.94 22.49
C PRO A 476 -2.67 -2.25 23.23
N GLU A 477 -3.76 -2.94 22.94
CA GLU A 477 -3.90 -4.31 23.40
C GLU A 477 -2.74 -5.10 22.83
N ASP A 478 -2.03 -5.87 23.66
CA ASP A 478 -1.13 -6.91 23.19
C ASP A 478 -2.05 -8.00 22.64
N PHE A 479 -2.39 -7.89 21.36
CA PHE A 479 -2.97 -9.01 20.64
C PHE A 479 -1.87 -10.05 20.57
N GLY A 480 -2.03 -11.09 21.39
CA GLY A 480 -1.06 -12.14 21.53
C GLY A 480 -0.66 -12.70 20.17
N ASP A 481 0.63 -12.99 20.03
CA ASP A 481 1.17 -13.75 18.92
C ASP A 481 0.76 -15.24 19.15
N ASP A 482 -0.54 -15.58 18.94
CA ASP A 482 -0.99 -16.97 18.86
C ASP A 482 -0.84 -17.50 17.44
#